data_9e82ab6dfa778a48873008c5d1fd9ee0
#
_entry.id   9e82ab6dfa778a48873008c5d1fd9ee0
#
_cell.length_a   1.000
_cell.length_b   1.000
_cell.length_c   1.000
_cell.angle_alpha   90.00
_cell.angle_beta   90.00
_cell.angle_gamma   90.00
#
_symmetry.space_group_name_H-M   'P 1'
#
loop_
_entity.id
_entity.type
_entity.pdbx_description
1 polymer ?
#
loop_
_entity_poly.entity_id
_entity_poly.type
_entity_poly.pdbx_seq_one_letter_code
_entity_poly.pdbx_strand_id
1 'polypeptide(L)'
;KENQNFQQTRGLIKLMRQIVREIYESGKADSTYLINVYDVNLNNPNLMSMFRQVKPSLEEAISHDVAQDNCSIAESIDSERADGREYAQQLAKMLLVSSLSTAVQGVLGLTEADILGYMAAPAVDISTMKTALEELKALCWYTKTDNRNRLYFQNTKNMAAEMHTLVNSYTKEDVRKELKKLLTENFVPKLKICYERLFVLPAIDEIELDENKISLVIFEPYPSTKLHPDLAAFYENISYKNRVMFL
;
A
#
# COMPACT_ATOMS: atom_id res chain seq x y z
N LYS A 1 17.63 22.60 20.42
CA LYS A 1 19.11 22.74 20.62
C LYS A 1 19.93 21.79 19.72
N GLU A 2 19.32 20.74 19.18
CA GLU A 2 20.03 19.61 18.55
C GLU A 2 20.14 19.69 17.05
N ASN A 3 19.30 20.45 16.38
CA ASN A 3 19.36 20.64 14.92
C ASN A 3 19.99 21.99 14.59
N GLN A 4 21.29 21.98 14.23
CA GLN A 4 22.04 23.20 13.89
C GLN A 4 21.45 23.89 12.63
N ASN A 5 20.88 23.14 11.72
CA ASN A 5 20.32 23.67 10.47
C ASN A 5 19.00 24.45 10.68
N PHE A 6 18.26 24.15 11.77
CA PHE A 6 16.96 24.76 12.03
C PHE A 6 17.04 26.07 12.84
N GLN A 7 18.23 26.55 13.16
CA GLN A 7 18.46 27.81 13.90
C GLN A 7 17.63 27.94 15.20
N GLN A 8 17.31 26.83 15.85
CA GLN A 8 16.61 26.78 17.17
C GLN A 8 15.27 27.55 17.15
N THR A 9 15.06 28.46 18.12
CA THR A 9 13.82 29.22 18.30
C THR A 9 13.44 30.07 17.06
N ARG A 10 14.43 30.64 16.36
CA ARG A 10 14.18 31.45 15.16
C ARG A 10 13.59 30.63 14.03
N GLY A 11 14.08 29.42 13.83
CA GLY A 11 13.51 28.48 12.84
C GLY A 11 12.08 28.09 13.16
N LEU A 12 11.79 27.80 14.45
CA LEU A 12 10.44 27.47 14.89
C LEU A 12 9.46 28.63 14.68
N ILE A 13 9.84 29.86 15.05
CA ILE A 13 9.02 31.06 14.82
C ILE A 13 8.75 31.27 13.33
N LYS A 14 9.77 31.07 12.48
CA LYS A 14 9.62 31.18 11.03
C LYS A 14 8.65 30.15 10.49
N LEU A 15 8.73 28.91 10.95
CA LEU A 15 7.81 27.83 10.57
C LEU A 15 6.38 28.15 11.00
N MET A 16 6.17 28.52 12.26
CA MET A 16 4.85 28.87 12.78
C MET A 16 4.24 30.05 12.02
N ARG A 17 5.04 31.09 11.74
CA ARG A 17 4.59 32.22 10.92
C ARG A 17 4.11 31.77 9.54
N GLN A 18 4.82 30.85 8.91
CA GLN A 18 4.46 30.38 7.58
C GLN A 18 3.17 29.54 7.62
N ILE A 19 2.97 28.71 8.65
CA ILE A 19 1.74 27.93 8.85
C ILE A 19 0.54 28.86 9.04
N VAL A 20 0.65 29.85 9.93
CA VAL A 20 -0.41 30.83 10.19
C VAL A 20 -0.77 31.59 8.92
N ARG A 21 0.25 32.01 8.16
CA ARG A 21 0.06 32.72 6.89
C ARG A 21 -0.69 31.87 5.88
N GLU A 22 -0.31 30.59 5.73
CA GLU A 22 -0.95 29.65 4.83
C GLU A 22 -2.44 29.45 5.17
N ILE A 23 -2.75 29.26 6.44
CA ILE A 23 -4.13 29.09 6.91
C ILE A 23 -4.96 30.34 6.62
N TYR A 24 -4.35 31.54 6.79
CA TYR A 24 -5.03 32.79 6.51
C TYR A 24 -5.26 33.00 5.01
N GLU A 25 -4.22 32.80 4.18
CA GLU A 25 -4.29 32.97 2.73
C GLU A 25 -5.18 31.93 2.04
N SER A 26 -5.32 30.71 2.61
CA SER A 26 -6.22 29.67 2.10
C SER A 26 -7.70 29.88 2.46
N GLY A 27 -8.04 30.93 3.23
CA GLY A 27 -9.40 31.22 3.67
C GLY A 27 -9.92 30.25 4.76
N LYS A 28 -9.06 29.40 5.32
CA LYS A 28 -9.42 28.46 6.41
C LYS A 28 -9.44 29.13 7.80
N ALA A 29 -8.99 30.39 7.91
CA ALA A 29 -8.84 31.07 9.19
C ALA A 29 -10.15 31.18 10.00
N ASP A 30 -11.28 31.43 9.32
CA ASP A 30 -12.58 31.59 9.98
C ASP A 30 -13.14 30.28 10.55
N SER A 31 -12.69 29.13 10.06
CA SER A 31 -13.12 27.80 10.51
C SER A 31 -12.09 27.11 11.42
N THR A 32 -10.90 27.69 11.60
CA THR A 32 -9.80 27.10 12.36
C THR A 32 -9.71 27.74 13.73
N TYR A 33 -10.26 27.11 14.75
CA TYR A 33 -10.20 27.60 16.14
C TYR A 33 -8.87 27.33 16.84
N LEU A 34 -8.16 26.29 16.42
CA LEU A 34 -6.87 25.89 16.96
C LEU A 34 -6.03 25.32 15.83
N ILE A 35 -4.82 25.82 15.67
CA ILE A 35 -3.87 25.27 14.71
C ILE A 35 -3.15 24.07 15.32
N ASN A 36 -3.34 22.92 14.72
CA ASN A 36 -2.72 21.67 15.11
C ASN A 36 -1.48 21.36 14.26
N VAL A 37 -0.71 20.36 14.69
CA VAL A 37 0.50 19.90 13.98
C VAL A 37 0.18 19.38 12.58
N TYR A 38 -1.02 18.86 12.38
CA TYR A 38 -1.47 18.29 11.12
C TYR A 38 -2.08 19.32 10.15
N ASP A 39 -2.28 20.58 10.57
CA ASP A 39 -2.77 21.66 9.68
C ASP A 39 -1.69 22.20 8.75
N VAL A 40 -0.48 21.62 8.81
CA VAL A 40 0.62 21.99 7.92
C VAL A 40 0.33 21.53 6.50
N ASN A 41 0.36 22.46 5.54
CA ASN A 41 0.28 22.14 4.12
C ASN A 41 1.67 21.81 3.57
N LEU A 42 2.01 20.52 3.48
CA LEU A 42 3.30 20.06 2.96
C LEU A 42 3.40 20.11 1.43
N ASN A 43 2.29 20.34 0.71
CA ASN A 43 2.31 20.64 -0.72
C ASN A 43 2.76 22.09 -1.00
N ASN A 44 2.83 22.96 0.04
CA ASN A 44 3.44 24.28 -0.11
C ASN A 44 4.97 24.16 -0.18
N PRO A 45 5.63 24.61 -1.29
CA PRO A 45 7.08 24.44 -1.48
C PRO A 45 7.93 25.09 -0.39
N ASN A 46 7.46 26.21 0.18
CA ASN A 46 8.18 26.92 1.24
C ASN A 46 8.18 26.11 2.54
N LEU A 47 7.02 25.55 2.94
CA LEU A 47 6.90 24.69 4.10
C LEU A 47 7.70 23.39 3.91
N MET A 48 7.56 22.75 2.74
CA MET A 48 8.32 21.55 2.41
C MET A 48 9.84 21.78 2.48
N SER A 49 10.33 22.90 1.95
CA SER A 49 11.76 23.27 2.05
C SER A 49 12.24 23.40 3.50
N MET A 50 11.39 23.91 4.40
CA MET A 50 11.73 24.00 5.82
C MET A 50 11.79 22.65 6.50
N PHE A 51 10.87 21.73 6.21
CA PHE A 51 10.89 20.35 6.71
C PHE A 51 12.13 19.59 6.23
N ARG A 52 12.50 19.74 4.94
CA ARG A 52 13.74 19.17 4.38
C ARG A 52 14.98 19.64 5.12
N GLN A 53 15.03 20.92 5.54
CA GLN A 53 16.15 21.42 6.33
C GLN A 53 16.22 20.82 7.75
N VAL A 54 15.09 20.45 8.34
CA VAL A 54 15.04 19.83 9.67
C VAL A 54 15.59 18.40 9.62
N LYS A 55 15.10 17.58 8.70
CA LYS A 55 15.52 16.18 8.56
C LYS A 55 15.52 15.77 7.09
N PRO A 56 16.61 16.06 6.35
CA PRO A 56 16.69 15.77 4.91
C PRO A 56 16.45 14.31 4.55
N SER A 57 16.81 13.38 5.46
CA SER A 57 16.65 11.94 5.25
C SER A 57 15.20 11.47 5.14
N LEU A 58 14.20 12.29 5.49
CA LEU A 58 12.78 11.94 5.37
C LEU A 58 12.12 12.51 4.10
N GLU A 59 12.87 13.11 3.19
CA GLU A 59 12.33 13.71 1.97
C GLU A 59 11.52 12.70 1.13
N GLU A 60 12.08 11.51 0.90
CA GLU A 60 11.40 10.44 0.17
C GLU A 60 10.14 9.95 0.91
N ALA A 61 10.21 9.83 2.24
CA ALA A 61 9.08 9.44 3.05
C ALA A 61 7.94 10.48 2.98
N ILE A 62 8.29 11.77 3.01
CA ILE A 62 7.30 12.84 2.89
C ILE A 62 6.63 12.78 1.53
N SER A 63 7.41 12.72 0.45
CA SER A 63 6.87 12.73 -0.91
C SER A 63 6.03 11.51 -1.22
N HIS A 64 6.46 10.32 -0.81
CA HIS A 64 5.75 9.09 -1.12
C HIS A 64 4.55 8.85 -0.20
N ASP A 65 4.73 9.04 1.11
CA ASP A 65 3.73 8.58 2.09
C ASP A 65 2.82 9.71 2.60
N VAL A 66 3.29 10.98 2.65
CA VAL A 66 2.60 12.05 3.39
C VAL A 66 1.93 13.07 2.50
N ALA A 67 2.67 13.70 1.58
CA ALA A 67 2.15 14.76 0.71
C ALA A 67 2.99 14.92 -0.56
N GLN A 68 2.33 14.82 -1.73
CA GLN A 68 2.90 15.07 -3.05
C GLN A 68 1.81 15.41 -4.06
N ASP A 69 1.29 16.62 -3.99
CA ASP A 69 0.33 17.16 -4.97
C ASP A 69 -0.80 16.16 -5.32
N ASN A 70 -1.44 15.58 -4.32
CA ASN A 70 -2.49 14.55 -4.39
C ASN A 70 -2.03 13.18 -4.92
N CYS A 71 -0.74 12.87 -4.88
CA CYS A 71 -0.20 11.58 -5.35
C CYS A 71 0.39 10.72 -4.23
N SER A 72 0.51 11.22 -3.00
CA SER A 72 1.04 10.44 -1.87
C SER A 72 0.04 9.38 -1.39
N ILE A 73 0.54 8.39 -0.65
CA ILE A 73 -0.30 7.33 -0.07
C ILE A 73 -1.42 7.91 0.82
N ALA A 74 -1.09 8.85 1.71
CA ALA A 74 -2.08 9.46 2.60
C ALA A 74 -3.17 10.23 1.82
N GLU A 75 -2.79 10.97 0.78
CA GLU A 75 -3.72 11.69 -0.09
C GLU A 75 -4.60 10.72 -0.90
N SER A 76 -4.04 9.62 -1.39
CA SER A 76 -4.78 8.59 -2.13
C SER A 76 -5.82 7.90 -1.25
N ILE A 77 -5.46 7.52 0.00
CA ILE A 77 -6.40 6.94 0.96
C ILE A 77 -7.59 7.88 1.21
N ASP A 78 -7.33 9.17 1.43
CA ASP A 78 -8.40 10.14 1.69
C ASP A 78 -9.25 10.42 0.43
N SER A 79 -8.66 10.40 -0.76
CA SER A 79 -9.38 10.61 -2.02
C SER A 79 -10.38 9.50 -2.35
N GLU A 80 -10.13 8.28 -1.89
CA GLU A 80 -11.02 7.12 -2.06
C GLU A 80 -12.21 7.14 -1.07
N ARG A 81 -12.18 8.04 -0.07
CA ARG A 81 -13.21 8.14 0.96
C ARG A 81 -14.32 9.12 0.55
N ALA A 82 -15.56 8.67 0.67
CA ALA A 82 -16.73 9.47 0.30
C ALA A 82 -17.07 10.59 1.31
N ASP A 83 -16.50 10.57 2.51
CA ASP A 83 -16.82 11.51 3.58
C ASP A 83 -16.08 12.87 3.48
N GLY A 84 -15.13 12.99 2.53
CA GLY A 84 -14.37 14.20 2.28
C GLY A 84 -13.45 14.61 3.44
N ARG A 85 -13.14 13.71 4.37
CA ARG A 85 -12.27 13.97 5.53
C ARG A 85 -10.84 13.54 5.23
N GLU A 86 -9.87 14.34 5.66
CA GLU A 86 -8.45 14.16 5.43
C GLU A 86 -7.76 13.43 6.60
N TYR A 87 -8.37 12.34 7.13
CA TYR A 87 -7.83 11.65 8.31
C TYR A 87 -6.48 11.00 8.06
N ALA A 88 -6.26 10.37 6.91
CA ALA A 88 -4.98 9.75 6.58
C ALA A 88 -3.86 10.79 6.47
N GLN A 89 -4.11 11.92 5.81
CA GLN A 89 -3.16 13.02 5.73
C GLN A 89 -2.85 13.63 7.09
N GLN A 90 -3.86 13.84 7.93
CA GLN A 90 -3.68 14.37 9.28
C GLN A 90 -2.85 13.43 10.15
N LEU A 91 -3.14 12.13 10.10
CA LEU A 91 -2.38 11.08 10.79
C LEU A 91 -0.93 11.02 10.32
N ALA A 92 -0.71 11.03 9.00
CA ALA A 92 0.62 10.98 8.40
C ALA A 92 1.45 12.23 8.79
N LYS A 93 0.88 13.42 8.76
CA LYS A 93 1.54 14.67 9.18
C LYS A 93 1.90 14.63 10.67
N MET A 94 1.02 14.12 11.53
CA MET A 94 1.31 13.97 12.96
C MET A 94 2.46 12.98 13.21
N LEU A 95 2.44 11.83 12.55
CA LEU A 95 3.52 10.85 12.61
C LEU A 95 4.84 11.42 12.09
N LEU A 96 4.80 12.18 11.00
CA LEU A 96 5.97 12.86 10.46
C LEU A 96 6.60 13.79 11.49
N VAL A 97 5.82 14.66 12.11
CA VAL A 97 6.33 15.60 13.11
C VAL A 97 6.93 14.87 14.31
N SER A 98 6.30 13.79 14.78
CA SER A 98 6.84 12.95 15.87
C SER A 98 8.14 12.22 15.48
N SER A 99 8.41 12.10 14.18
CA SER A 99 9.59 11.43 13.63
C SER A 99 10.77 12.38 13.37
N LEU A 100 10.58 13.70 13.52
CA LEU A 100 11.61 14.71 13.20
C LEU A 100 12.74 14.78 14.23
N SER A 101 12.57 14.23 15.44
CA SER A 101 13.61 14.30 16.47
C SER A 101 14.91 13.66 15.98
N THR A 102 16.02 14.36 16.22
CA THR A 102 17.39 13.91 15.95
C THR A 102 18.16 13.61 17.23
N ALA A 103 17.49 13.64 18.38
CA ALA A 103 18.09 13.37 19.68
C ALA A 103 18.54 11.91 19.77
N VAL A 104 19.76 11.67 20.22
CA VAL A 104 20.36 10.33 20.38
C VAL A 104 19.54 9.43 21.32
N GLN A 105 18.87 10.04 22.30
CA GLN A 105 17.97 9.36 23.25
C GLN A 105 16.50 9.80 23.06
N GLY A 106 16.19 10.47 21.95
CA GLY A 106 14.85 10.93 21.66
C GLY A 106 13.90 9.77 21.42
N VAL A 107 12.74 9.85 22.01
CA VAL A 107 11.65 8.93 21.73
C VAL A 107 11.05 9.36 20.38
N LEU A 108 11.17 8.51 19.37
CA LEU A 108 10.54 8.72 18.07
C LEU A 108 9.15 8.09 18.04
N GLY A 109 8.26 8.75 17.32
CA GLY A 109 6.95 8.20 17.00
C GLY A 109 5.93 8.27 18.14
N LEU A 110 4.74 7.82 17.83
CA LEU A 110 3.56 7.82 18.69
C LEU A 110 2.93 6.43 18.72
N THR A 111 2.36 6.04 19.84
CA THR A 111 1.51 4.87 19.93
C THR A 111 0.14 5.17 19.30
N GLU A 112 -0.58 4.15 18.90
CA GLU A 112 -1.95 4.31 18.40
C GLU A 112 -2.85 5.07 19.41
N ALA A 113 -2.72 4.76 20.69
CA ALA A 113 -3.46 5.45 21.75
C ALA A 113 -3.12 6.94 21.84
N ASP A 114 -1.82 7.30 21.69
CA ASP A 114 -1.38 8.70 21.67
C ASP A 114 -1.97 9.43 20.45
N ILE A 115 -1.90 8.82 19.27
CA ILE A 115 -2.40 9.39 18.02
C ILE A 115 -3.90 9.68 18.15
N LEU A 116 -4.68 8.67 18.53
CA LEU A 116 -6.12 8.81 18.67
C LEU A 116 -6.50 9.81 19.76
N GLY A 117 -5.75 9.83 20.87
CA GLY A 117 -5.95 10.79 21.96
C GLY A 117 -5.68 12.24 21.53
N TYR A 118 -4.63 12.49 20.74
CA TYR A 118 -4.30 13.84 20.27
C TYR A 118 -5.24 14.36 19.19
N MET A 119 -5.86 13.46 18.44
CA MET A 119 -6.79 13.82 17.35
C MET A 119 -8.26 13.78 17.77
N ALA A 120 -8.56 13.28 18.98
CA ALA A 120 -9.93 13.20 19.46
C ALA A 120 -10.54 14.59 19.62
N ALA A 121 -11.64 14.83 18.94
CA ALA A 121 -12.44 16.05 19.02
C ALA A 121 -13.94 15.70 18.88
N PRO A 122 -14.87 16.55 19.33
CA PRO A 122 -16.31 16.24 19.34
C PRO A 122 -16.90 15.85 17.97
N ALA A 123 -16.30 16.33 16.86
CA ALA A 123 -16.76 16.05 15.50
C ALA A 123 -15.97 14.96 14.79
N VAL A 124 -15.04 14.29 15.47
CA VAL A 124 -14.14 13.28 14.88
C VAL A 124 -14.72 11.88 15.08
N ASP A 125 -14.85 11.15 14.00
CA ASP A 125 -15.18 9.72 14.04
C ASP A 125 -13.92 8.88 14.28
N ILE A 126 -13.77 8.40 15.50
CA ILE A 126 -12.63 7.58 15.92
C ILE A 126 -12.57 6.24 15.17
N SER A 127 -13.71 5.68 14.77
CA SER A 127 -13.74 4.41 14.03
C SER A 127 -13.15 4.59 12.64
N THR A 128 -13.59 5.60 11.92
CA THR A 128 -13.06 5.96 10.59
C THR A 128 -11.57 6.32 10.65
N MET A 129 -11.15 7.03 11.70
CA MET A 129 -9.75 7.37 11.93
C MET A 129 -8.88 6.13 12.17
N LYS A 130 -9.37 5.15 12.93
CA LYS A 130 -8.66 3.87 13.14
C LYS A 130 -8.49 3.12 11.83
N THR A 131 -9.52 3.06 10.99
CA THR A 131 -9.44 2.44 9.68
C THR A 131 -8.39 3.13 8.81
N ALA A 132 -8.36 4.47 8.77
CA ALA A 132 -7.33 5.22 8.06
C ALA A 132 -5.91 4.93 8.58
N LEU A 133 -5.74 4.77 9.90
CA LEU A 133 -4.45 4.43 10.49
C LEU A 133 -3.98 3.02 10.09
N GLU A 134 -4.88 2.03 10.06
CA GLU A 134 -4.53 0.68 9.60
C GLU A 134 -4.18 0.66 8.12
N GLU A 135 -4.89 1.39 7.27
CA GLU A 135 -4.56 1.55 5.87
C GLU A 135 -3.17 2.20 5.67
N LEU A 136 -2.87 3.26 6.43
CA LEU A 136 -1.53 3.87 6.43
C LEU A 136 -0.43 2.87 6.83
N LYS A 137 -0.64 2.07 7.88
CA LYS A 137 0.32 1.05 8.30
C LYS A 137 0.57 0.00 7.21
N ALA A 138 -0.47 -0.37 6.46
CA ALA A 138 -0.39 -1.38 5.41
C ALA A 138 0.27 -0.87 4.13
N LEU A 139 0.05 0.40 3.76
CA LEU A 139 0.41 0.94 2.45
C LEU A 139 1.66 1.82 2.48
N CYS A 140 1.95 2.51 3.59
CA CYS A 140 3.11 3.40 3.69
C CYS A 140 4.43 2.64 3.65
N TRP A 141 5.34 3.05 2.76
CA TRP A 141 6.61 2.37 2.57
C TRP A 141 7.67 2.75 3.62
N TYR A 142 7.57 3.93 4.20
CA TYR A 142 8.58 4.46 5.13
C TYR A 142 8.13 4.45 6.59
N THR A 143 6.93 3.92 6.86
CA THR A 143 6.42 3.76 8.24
C THR A 143 7.02 2.53 8.91
N LYS A 144 7.50 2.68 10.14
CA LYS A 144 8.04 1.62 10.99
C LYS A 144 7.36 1.61 12.34
N THR A 145 7.41 0.45 12.97
CA THR A 145 6.92 0.26 14.34
C THR A 145 8.08 -0.20 15.22
N ASP A 146 8.26 0.43 16.37
CA ASP A 146 9.25 0.03 17.36
C ASP A 146 8.74 -1.09 18.30
N ASN A 147 9.60 -1.57 19.20
CA ASN A 147 9.28 -2.62 20.18
C ASN A 147 8.21 -2.18 21.23
N ARG A 148 7.84 -0.90 21.25
CA ARG A 148 6.82 -0.31 22.12
C ARG A 148 5.54 0.05 21.37
N ASN A 149 5.38 -0.50 20.15
CA ASN A 149 4.26 -0.22 19.24
C ASN A 149 4.13 1.27 18.89
N ARG A 150 5.23 2.01 18.79
CA ARG A 150 5.23 3.38 18.29
C ARG A 150 5.46 3.41 16.80
N LEU A 151 4.64 4.15 16.11
CA LEU A 151 4.72 4.37 14.69
C LEU A 151 5.57 5.62 14.42
N TYR A 152 6.49 5.53 13.47
CA TYR A 152 7.34 6.65 13.05
C TYR A 152 7.81 6.47 11.61
N PHE A 153 8.22 7.57 10.97
CA PHE A 153 8.83 7.54 9.64
C PHE A 153 10.35 7.38 9.73
N GLN A 154 10.89 6.54 8.85
CA GLN A 154 12.32 6.30 8.71
C GLN A 154 12.67 6.22 7.22
N ASN A 155 13.91 6.60 6.86
CA ASN A 155 14.43 6.51 5.49
C ASN A 155 14.81 5.07 5.07
N THR A 156 13.99 4.11 5.44
CA THR A 156 14.19 2.70 5.07
C THR A 156 12.83 2.14 4.68
N LYS A 157 12.71 1.69 3.44
CA LYS A 157 11.46 1.15 2.92
C LYS A 157 10.97 -0.05 3.72
N ASN A 158 9.68 -0.14 3.88
CA ASN A 158 9.01 -1.31 4.40
C ASN A 158 8.76 -2.29 3.25
N MET A 159 9.58 -3.31 3.15
CA MET A 159 9.50 -4.29 2.06
C MET A 159 8.14 -5.00 1.99
N ALA A 160 7.45 -5.20 3.12
CA ALA A 160 6.13 -5.81 3.13
C ALA A 160 5.08 -4.90 2.48
N ALA A 161 5.11 -3.60 2.76
CA ALA A 161 4.22 -2.62 2.12
C ALA A 161 4.54 -2.46 0.62
N GLU A 162 5.82 -2.42 0.25
CA GLU A 162 6.24 -2.39 -1.15
C GLU A 162 5.76 -3.63 -1.91
N MET A 163 5.91 -4.81 -1.32
CA MET A 163 5.39 -6.06 -1.88
C MET A 163 3.85 -6.03 -2.02
N HIS A 164 3.15 -5.52 -1.01
CA HIS A 164 1.68 -5.41 -1.06
C HIS A 164 1.22 -4.48 -2.19
N THR A 165 1.89 -3.36 -2.37
CA THR A 165 1.61 -2.43 -3.49
C THR A 165 1.86 -3.09 -4.84
N LEU A 166 2.98 -3.82 -4.98
CA LEU A 166 3.29 -4.58 -6.19
C LEU A 166 2.22 -5.65 -6.47
N VAL A 167 1.83 -6.43 -5.48
CA VAL A 167 0.78 -7.44 -5.63
C VAL A 167 -0.52 -6.82 -6.12
N ASN A 168 -0.92 -5.67 -5.56
CA ASN A 168 -2.14 -4.98 -5.96
C ASN A 168 -2.06 -4.31 -7.34
N SER A 169 -0.87 -4.08 -7.87
CA SER A 169 -0.69 -3.51 -9.21
C SER A 169 -0.91 -4.52 -10.34
N TYR A 170 -0.88 -5.82 -10.05
CA TYR A 170 -1.11 -6.87 -11.03
C TYR A 170 -2.60 -7.23 -11.13
N THR A 171 -3.12 -7.27 -12.34
CA THR A 171 -4.46 -7.80 -12.59
C THR A 171 -4.46 -9.33 -12.53
N LYS A 172 -5.63 -9.92 -12.28
CA LYS A 172 -5.79 -11.39 -12.32
C LYS A 172 -5.39 -11.97 -13.68
N GLU A 173 -5.60 -11.22 -14.76
CA GLU A 173 -5.23 -11.62 -16.11
C GLU A 173 -3.72 -11.64 -16.31
N ASP A 174 -3.00 -10.64 -15.79
CA ASP A 174 -1.52 -10.60 -15.85
C ASP A 174 -0.92 -11.79 -15.10
N VAL A 175 -1.42 -12.05 -13.89
CA VAL A 175 -0.98 -13.20 -13.08
C VAL A 175 -1.27 -14.51 -13.81
N ARG A 176 -2.47 -14.67 -14.39
CA ARG A 176 -2.84 -15.86 -15.17
C ARG A 176 -1.93 -16.06 -16.40
N LYS A 177 -1.60 -14.98 -17.08
CA LYS A 177 -0.71 -15.01 -18.26
C LYS A 177 0.71 -15.46 -17.89
N GLU A 178 1.29 -14.90 -16.82
CA GLU A 178 2.62 -15.32 -16.36
C GLU A 178 2.61 -16.76 -15.81
N LEU A 179 1.57 -17.14 -15.07
CA LEU A 179 1.41 -18.51 -14.60
C LEU A 179 1.29 -19.50 -15.75
N LYS A 180 0.51 -19.18 -16.78
CA LYS A 180 0.38 -19.99 -18.00
C LYS A 180 1.74 -20.19 -18.68
N LYS A 181 2.56 -19.15 -18.76
CA LYS A 181 3.91 -19.20 -19.32
C LYS A 181 4.83 -20.11 -18.51
N LEU A 182 4.91 -19.89 -17.18
CA LEU A 182 5.74 -20.69 -16.27
C LEU A 182 5.35 -22.17 -16.28
N LEU A 183 4.06 -22.45 -16.22
CA LEU A 183 3.56 -23.83 -16.30
C LEU A 183 3.86 -24.45 -17.65
N THR A 184 3.70 -23.72 -18.74
CA THR A 184 4.05 -24.22 -20.07
C THR A 184 5.53 -24.58 -20.15
N GLU A 185 6.44 -23.71 -19.71
CA GLU A 185 7.88 -23.96 -19.71
C GLU A 185 8.27 -25.18 -18.89
N ASN A 186 7.62 -25.38 -17.74
CA ASN A 186 7.92 -26.50 -16.85
C ASN A 186 7.33 -27.84 -17.28
N PHE A 187 6.18 -27.82 -17.94
CA PHE A 187 5.43 -29.03 -18.31
C PHE A 187 5.49 -29.37 -19.80
N VAL A 188 6.20 -28.59 -20.63
CA VAL A 188 6.48 -29.03 -22.00
C VAL A 188 7.22 -30.36 -22.01
N PRO A 189 6.66 -31.43 -22.62
CA PRO A 189 7.26 -32.74 -22.57
C PRO A 189 8.61 -32.76 -23.32
N LYS A 190 9.68 -33.03 -22.60
CA LYS A 190 11.03 -33.23 -23.17
C LYS A 190 11.10 -34.54 -23.98
N LEU A 191 10.38 -35.56 -23.52
CA LEU A 191 10.19 -36.83 -24.16
C LEU A 191 8.69 -37.11 -24.25
N LYS A 192 8.18 -37.43 -25.42
CA LYS A 192 6.75 -37.69 -25.67
C LYS A 192 6.34 -39.13 -25.27
N ILE A 193 6.75 -39.55 -24.06
CA ILE A 193 6.50 -40.93 -23.58
C ILE A 193 5.21 -40.98 -22.76
N CYS A 194 4.95 -39.93 -21.97
CA CYS A 194 3.79 -39.90 -21.04
C CYS A 194 2.61 -39.14 -21.65
N TYR A 195 2.89 -37.99 -22.27
CA TYR A 195 1.90 -37.17 -22.99
C TYR A 195 2.56 -36.40 -24.11
N GLU A 196 1.78 -36.02 -25.12
CA GLU A 196 2.26 -35.32 -26.29
C GLU A 196 1.68 -33.90 -26.41
N ARG A 197 0.48 -33.69 -25.88
CA ARG A 197 -0.19 -32.38 -25.87
C ARG A 197 -0.28 -31.82 -24.46
N LEU A 198 -0.11 -30.53 -24.35
CA LEU A 198 -0.18 -29.80 -23.10
C LEU A 198 -1.17 -28.64 -23.24
N PHE A 199 -2.17 -28.63 -22.38
CA PHE A 199 -3.12 -27.52 -22.23
C PHE A 199 -2.93 -26.91 -20.83
N VAL A 200 -2.52 -25.64 -20.78
CA VAL A 200 -2.26 -24.94 -19.52
C VAL A 200 -3.31 -23.88 -19.32
N LEU A 201 -4.06 -24.00 -18.23
CA LEU A 201 -5.17 -23.11 -17.86
C LEU A 201 -6.11 -22.82 -19.05
N PRO A 202 -6.56 -23.86 -19.79
CA PRO A 202 -7.43 -23.67 -20.94
C PRO A 202 -8.86 -23.30 -20.51
N ALA A 203 -9.61 -22.65 -21.39
CA ALA A 203 -11.05 -22.73 -21.34
C ALA A 203 -11.52 -24.13 -21.78
N ILE A 204 -12.69 -24.59 -21.34
CA ILE A 204 -13.17 -25.96 -21.63
C ILE A 204 -13.28 -26.21 -23.13
N ASP A 205 -13.72 -25.21 -23.88
CA ASP A 205 -13.85 -25.23 -25.35
C ASP A 205 -12.52 -25.20 -26.10
N GLU A 206 -11.42 -24.85 -25.44
CA GLU A 206 -10.06 -24.91 -26.02
C GLU A 206 -9.44 -26.30 -25.93
N ILE A 207 -10.04 -27.25 -25.20
CA ILE A 207 -9.49 -28.59 -25.00
C ILE A 207 -9.87 -29.50 -26.16
N GLU A 208 -9.03 -29.53 -27.18
CA GLU A 208 -9.19 -30.43 -28.32
C GLU A 208 -8.38 -31.73 -28.10
N LEU A 209 -9.09 -32.82 -27.86
CA LEU A 209 -8.47 -34.13 -27.66
C LEU A 209 -8.28 -34.84 -29.02
N ASP A 210 -7.17 -35.56 -29.14
CA ASP A 210 -6.82 -36.36 -30.29
C ASP A 210 -6.88 -37.85 -29.90
N GLU A 211 -7.49 -38.69 -30.75
CA GLU A 211 -7.66 -40.11 -30.51
C GLU A 211 -6.35 -40.85 -30.33
N ASN A 212 -5.27 -40.38 -30.99
CA ASN A 212 -3.97 -41.04 -31.01
C ASN A 212 -2.95 -40.47 -30.01
N LYS A 213 -3.30 -39.37 -29.31
CA LYS A 213 -2.36 -38.64 -28.42
C LYS A 213 -2.89 -38.50 -27.01
N ILE A 214 -2.00 -38.66 -26.06
CA ILE A 214 -2.30 -38.37 -24.66
C ILE A 214 -2.11 -36.89 -24.38
N SER A 215 -3.10 -36.26 -23.79
CA SER A 215 -3.10 -34.85 -23.45
C SER A 215 -3.00 -34.64 -21.94
N LEU A 216 -2.14 -33.74 -21.49
CA LEU A 216 -2.10 -33.24 -20.13
C LEU A 216 -2.84 -31.90 -20.08
N VAL A 217 -3.85 -31.81 -19.23
CA VAL A 217 -4.62 -30.60 -18.98
C VAL A 217 -4.29 -30.13 -17.56
N ILE A 218 -3.65 -28.96 -17.44
CA ILE A 218 -3.39 -28.31 -16.16
C ILE A 218 -4.48 -27.26 -15.97
N PHE A 219 -5.32 -27.45 -14.95
CA PHE A 219 -6.44 -26.58 -14.66
C PHE A 219 -6.21 -25.72 -13.40
N GLU A 220 -7.04 -24.73 -13.19
CA GLU A 220 -6.95 -23.89 -11.98
C GLU A 220 -7.24 -24.72 -10.73
N PRO A 221 -6.52 -24.46 -9.61
CA PRO A 221 -6.79 -25.16 -8.35
C PRO A 221 -8.24 -24.96 -7.91
N TYR A 222 -8.91 -26.04 -7.60
CA TYR A 222 -10.28 -26.02 -7.09
C TYR A 222 -10.29 -26.35 -5.59
N PRO A 223 -10.94 -25.55 -4.73
CA PRO A 223 -10.89 -25.71 -3.27
C PRO A 223 -11.75 -26.89 -2.77
N SER A 224 -11.69 -28.03 -3.47
CA SER A 224 -12.42 -29.25 -3.12
C SER A 224 -11.59 -30.47 -3.48
N THR A 225 -11.82 -31.59 -2.81
CA THR A 225 -11.26 -32.89 -3.18
C THR A 225 -11.88 -33.51 -4.44
N LYS A 226 -12.93 -32.90 -4.96
CA LYS A 226 -13.61 -33.33 -6.20
C LYS A 226 -13.09 -32.51 -7.37
N LEU A 227 -13.18 -33.08 -8.56
CA LEU A 227 -12.88 -32.40 -9.81
C LEU A 227 -13.80 -31.16 -9.97
N HIS A 228 -13.29 -30.10 -10.61
CA HIS A 228 -14.09 -28.94 -10.94
C HIS A 228 -15.34 -29.36 -11.75
N PRO A 229 -16.55 -28.84 -11.46
CA PRO A 229 -17.80 -29.29 -12.09
C PRO A 229 -17.73 -29.29 -13.63
N ASP A 230 -17.15 -28.26 -14.24
CA ASP A 230 -17.03 -28.15 -15.68
C ASP A 230 -16.08 -29.20 -16.29
N LEU A 231 -14.96 -29.49 -15.57
CA LEU A 231 -14.07 -30.59 -15.97
C LEU A 231 -14.72 -31.95 -15.81
N ALA A 232 -15.55 -32.12 -14.78
CA ALA A 232 -16.31 -33.35 -14.59
C ALA A 232 -17.32 -33.57 -15.73
N ALA A 233 -18.06 -32.52 -16.08
CA ALA A 233 -18.98 -32.55 -17.22
C ALA A 233 -18.25 -32.81 -18.54
N PHE A 234 -17.11 -32.15 -18.76
CA PHE A 234 -16.27 -32.40 -19.92
C PHE A 234 -15.80 -33.85 -19.99
N TYR A 235 -15.28 -34.39 -18.85
CA TYR A 235 -14.80 -35.77 -18.77
C TYR A 235 -15.89 -36.81 -19.05
N GLU A 236 -17.14 -36.57 -18.60
CA GLU A 236 -18.25 -37.46 -18.90
C GLU A 236 -18.63 -37.50 -20.40
N ASN A 237 -18.42 -36.40 -21.10
CA ASN A 237 -18.81 -36.25 -22.52
C ASN A 237 -17.73 -36.69 -23.54
N ILE A 238 -16.47 -36.89 -23.10
CA ILE A 238 -15.41 -37.32 -24.00
C ILE A 238 -15.46 -38.82 -24.30
N SER A 239 -15.18 -39.19 -25.55
CA SER A 239 -15.21 -40.56 -26.01
C SER A 239 -13.98 -41.37 -25.56
N TYR A 240 -12.83 -40.73 -25.40
CA TYR A 240 -11.54 -41.36 -25.07
C TYR A 240 -11.00 -40.94 -23.73
N LYS A 241 -11.64 -41.40 -22.63
CA LYS A 241 -11.30 -41.05 -21.24
C LYS A 241 -9.88 -41.41 -20.82
N ASN A 242 -9.26 -42.37 -21.50
CA ASN A 242 -7.89 -42.81 -21.25
C ASN A 242 -6.82 -41.98 -21.99
N ARG A 243 -7.22 -40.95 -22.74
CA ARG A 243 -6.32 -40.08 -23.50
C ARG A 243 -6.15 -38.69 -22.88
N VAL A 244 -6.67 -38.47 -21.71
CA VAL A 244 -6.55 -37.21 -20.99
C VAL A 244 -6.11 -37.44 -19.54
N MET A 245 -5.18 -36.60 -19.07
CA MET A 245 -4.77 -36.50 -17.68
C MET A 245 -5.04 -35.09 -17.20
N PHE A 246 -5.60 -34.95 -16.01
CA PHE A 246 -5.84 -33.68 -15.35
C PHE A 246 -4.86 -33.50 -14.19
N LEU A 247 -4.34 -32.28 -14.03
CA LEU A 247 -3.48 -31.85 -12.95
C LEU A 247 -4.04 -30.54 -12.35
#